data_feec9755e707797931637485956a1f95
#
_entry.id   feec9755e707797931637485956a1f95
#
_cell.length_a   1.000
_cell.length_b   1.000
_cell.length_c   1.000
_cell.angle_alpha   90.00
_cell.angle_beta   90.00
_cell.angle_gamma   90.00
#
_symmetry.space_group_name_H-M   'P 1'
#
loop_
_entity.id
_entity.type
_entity.pdbx_description
1 polymer ?
#
loop_
_entity_poly.entity_id
_entity_poly.type
_entity_poly.pdbx_seq_one_letter_code
_entity_poly.pdbx_strand_id
1 'polypeptide(L)'
;MRRMTHMIQLSKCIQMNEVNSEYEALFSVIHPILYGLVMSLKQDIVSQIGGYKNMSLGMFTRMYVPGDGDCGICFEYAVHNAIISKNSDVLNRIDDALTKYCKIKGTDPSSILFGAEKSGQVQFIDSVMEHLTDDSLLLTGKKGQPIKLKKHINGVAAAFRKPKEREKLPSSINGLWKADLFVGNTLQDKWVGTTVKINPSQLESARGLRLGIVPSRQGKSDKIIQHETKNLIICPVPYDYSFMEIFYEGWDIVKQFINAKSEMPKEINLPGSLDRTVCKHLVDRKNYNVLD
;
A
#
# COMPACT_ATOMS: atom_id res chain seq x y z
N MET A 1 -25.64 -4.42 -46.24
CA MET A 1 -25.95 -5.06 -44.92
C MET A 1 -24.75 -5.73 -44.22
N ARG A 2 -23.90 -6.51 -44.88
CA ARG A 2 -22.75 -7.20 -44.21
C ARG A 2 -21.68 -6.27 -43.58
N ARG A 3 -21.42 -5.08 -44.14
CA ARG A 3 -20.42 -4.13 -43.54
C ARG A 3 -20.89 -3.46 -42.26
N MET A 4 -22.16 -3.21 -42.10
CA MET A 4 -22.71 -2.60 -40.87
C MET A 4 -22.70 -3.55 -39.69
N THR A 5 -22.93 -4.83 -39.91
CA THR A 5 -22.90 -5.87 -38.86
C THR A 5 -21.48 -6.07 -38.32
N HIS A 6 -20.44 -5.92 -39.18
CA HIS A 6 -19.05 -6.06 -38.78
C HIS A 6 -18.56 -4.89 -37.94
N MET A 7 -18.99 -3.66 -38.26
CA MET A 7 -18.65 -2.47 -37.44
C MET A 7 -19.32 -2.51 -36.06
N ILE A 8 -20.55 -2.99 -35.96
CA ILE A 8 -21.26 -3.11 -34.67
C ILE A 8 -20.61 -4.21 -33.80
N GLN A 9 -20.11 -5.29 -34.41
CA GLN A 9 -19.36 -6.32 -33.67
C GLN A 9 -17.98 -5.84 -33.20
N LEU A 10 -17.26 -5.08 -34.02
CA LEU A 10 -15.98 -4.48 -33.62
C LEU A 10 -16.13 -3.46 -32.50
N SER A 11 -17.14 -2.57 -32.57
CA SER A 11 -17.41 -1.60 -31.52
C SER A 11 -17.82 -2.26 -30.20
N LYS A 12 -18.61 -3.35 -30.23
CA LYS A 12 -18.94 -4.13 -29.04
C LYS A 12 -17.73 -4.86 -28.46
N CYS A 13 -16.85 -5.43 -29.29
CA CYS A 13 -15.60 -6.03 -28.81
C CYS A 13 -14.63 -5.00 -28.19
N ILE A 14 -14.52 -3.82 -28.77
CA ILE A 14 -13.68 -2.75 -28.23
C ILE A 14 -14.27 -2.27 -26.89
N GLN A 15 -15.56 -2.02 -26.78
CA GLN A 15 -16.19 -1.64 -25.51
C GLN A 15 -16.10 -2.74 -24.43
N MET A 16 -16.22 -4.01 -24.80
CA MET A 16 -16.05 -5.11 -23.84
C MET A 16 -14.60 -5.24 -23.35
N ASN A 17 -13.61 -4.96 -24.20
CA ASN A 17 -12.20 -4.99 -23.81
C ASN A 17 -11.85 -3.78 -22.89
N GLU A 18 -12.39 -2.59 -23.16
CA GLU A 18 -12.22 -1.42 -22.30
C GLU A 18 -12.85 -1.64 -20.91
N VAL A 19 -14.09 -2.10 -20.86
CA VAL A 19 -14.76 -2.42 -19.58
C VAL A 19 -14.02 -3.50 -18.80
N ASN A 20 -13.45 -4.50 -19.47
CA ASN A 20 -12.64 -5.52 -18.78
C ASN A 20 -11.34 -4.93 -18.22
N SER A 21 -10.66 -4.02 -18.94
CA SER A 21 -9.42 -3.40 -18.47
C SER A 21 -9.65 -2.48 -17.27
N GLU A 22 -10.72 -1.68 -17.27
CA GLU A 22 -11.11 -0.83 -16.13
C GLU A 22 -11.51 -1.68 -14.92
N TYR A 23 -12.25 -2.76 -15.13
CA TYR A 23 -12.60 -3.70 -14.07
C TYR A 23 -11.36 -4.33 -13.42
N GLU A 24 -10.41 -4.80 -14.22
CA GLU A 24 -9.16 -5.38 -13.75
C GLU A 24 -8.32 -4.33 -13.00
N ALA A 25 -8.26 -3.11 -13.51
CA ALA A 25 -7.56 -2.01 -12.86
C ALA A 25 -8.15 -1.69 -11.48
N LEU A 26 -9.48 -1.56 -11.36
CA LEU A 26 -10.16 -1.37 -10.07
C LEU A 26 -9.92 -2.55 -9.12
N PHE A 27 -10.02 -3.78 -9.63
CA PHE A 27 -9.80 -4.97 -8.81
C PHE A 27 -8.37 -5.05 -8.27
N SER A 28 -7.38 -4.59 -9.06
CA SER A 28 -5.98 -4.56 -8.63
C SER A 28 -5.73 -3.67 -7.41
N VAL A 29 -6.52 -2.62 -7.20
CA VAL A 29 -6.42 -1.74 -6.03
C VAL A 29 -7.40 -2.12 -4.91
N ILE A 30 -8.53 -2.74 -5.22
CA ILE A 30 -9.52 -3.16 -4.21
C ILE A 30 -8.94 -4.23 -3.28
N HIS A 31 -8.23 -5.20 -3.81
CA HIS A 31 -7.60 -6.24 -2.99
C HIS A 31 -6.62 -5.65 -1.95
N PRO A 32 -5.59 -4.85 -2.30
CA PRO A 32 -4.71 -4.24 -1.31
C PRO A 32 -5.43 -3.28 -0.36
N ILE A 33 -6.49 -2.57 -0.80
CA ILE A 33 -7.32 -1.75 0.08
C ILE A 33 -7.99 -2.60 1.16
N LEU A 34 -8.67 -3.67 0.79
CA LEU A 34 -9.29 -4.61 1.73
C LEU A 34 -8.24 -5.23 2.66
N TYR A 35 -7.10 -5.62 2.11
CA TYR A 35 -6.00 -6.20 2.88
C TYR A 35 -5.51 -5.23 3.97
N GLY A 36 -5.29 -3.95 3.62
CA GLY A 36 -4.89 -2.92 4.57
C GLY A 36 -5.90 -2.71 5.68
N LEU A 37 -7.18 -2.68 5.36
CA LEU A 37 -8.25 -2.52 6.35
C LEU A 37 -8.34 -3.73 7.29
N VAL A 38 -8.23 -4.95 6.77
CA VAL A 38 -8.23 -6.15 7.59
C VAL A 38 -7.05 -6.16 8.56
N MET A 39 -5.86 -5.80 8.07
CA MET A 39 -4.65 -5.74 8.90
C MET A 39 -4.69 -4.62 9.95
N SER A 40 -5.57 -3.63 9.79
CA SER A 40 -5.79 -2.59 10.79
C SER A 40 -6.72 -2.99 11.93
N LEU A 41 -7.40 -4.14 11.83
CA LEU A 41 -8.28 -4.64 12.88
C LEU A 41 -7.53 -4.89 14.19
N LYS A 42 -8.23 -4.64 15.29
CA LYS A 42 -7.69 -4.91 16.63
C LYS A 42 -7.45 -6.40 16.84
N GLN A 43 -6.36 -6.72 17.52
CA GLN A 43 -5.92 -8.09 17.75
C GLN A 43 -6.94 -8.94 18.55
N ASP A 44 -7.70 -8.34 19.44
CA ASP A 44 -8.76 -9.02 20.18
C ASP A 44 -9.88 -9.51 19.27
N ILE A 45 -10.29 -8.70 18.30
CA ILE A 45 -11.27 -9.08 17.28
C ILE A 45 -10.75 -10.24 16.44
N VAL A 46 -9.50 -10.13 15.97
CA VAL A 46 -8.88 -11.17 15.14
C VAL A 46 -8.72 -12.49 15.93
N SER A 47 -8.40 -12.40 17.21
CA SER A 47 -8.26 -13.59 18.07
C SER A 47 -9.59 -14.31 18.29
N GLN A 48 -10.71 -13.58 18.41
CA GLN A 48 -12.04 -14.16 18.60
C GLN A 48 -12.48 -15.05 17.43
N ILE A 49 -12.02 -14.77 16.22
CA ILE A 49 -12.30 -15.56 15.02
C ILE A 49 -11.22 -16.61 14.71
N GLY A 50 -10.22 -16.74 15.56
CA GLY A 50 -9.13 -17.70 15.38
C GLY A 50 -8.05 -17.27 14.39
N GLY A 51 -7.94 -15.97 14.12
CA GLY A 51 -6.89 -15.39 13.26
C GLY A 51 -7.41 -14.88 11.92
N TYR A 52 -6.58 -14.11 11.22
CA TYR A 52 -6.92 -13.49 9.92
C TYR A 52 -7.34 -14.51 8.85
N LYS A 53 -6.75 -15.70 8.86
CA LYS A 53 -7.07 -16.75 7.89
C LYS A 53 -8.52 -17.24 7.96
N ASN A 54 -9.20 -16.96 9.06
CA ASN A 54 -10.61 -17.34 9.25
C ASN A 54 -11.58 -16.19 8.98
N MET A 55 -11.06 -15.01 8.58
CA MET A 55 -11.85 -13.82 8.30
C MET A 55 -12.46 -13.89 6.91
N SER A 56 -13.75 -14.14 6.81
CA SER A 56 -14.45 -13.97 5.54
C SER A 56 -14.76 -12.48 5.26
N LEU A 57 -14.92 -12.13 4.00
CA LEU A 57 -15.28 -10.78 3.59
C LEU A 57 -16.59 -10.30 4.24
N GLY A 58 -17.57 -11.19 4.37
CA GLY A 58 -18.83 -10.88 5.04
C GLY A 58 -18.68 -10.67 6.54
N MET A 59 -17.80 -11.40 7.22
CA MET A 59 -17.47 -11.17 8.65
C MET A 59 -16.77 -9.84 8.81
N PHE A 60 -15.77 -9.57 7.99
CA PHE A 60 -15.02 -8.33 8.02
C PHE A 60 -15.92 -7.10 7.96
N THR A 61 -16.81 -7.01 6.98
CA THR A 61 -17.69 -5.85 6.81
C THR A 61 -18.68 -5.63 7.96
N ARG A 62 -19.00 -6.68 8.74
CA ARG A 62 -19.86 -6.57 9.94
C ARG A 62 -19.09 -6.11 11.17
N MET A 63 -17.81 -6.42 11.24
CA MET A 63 -16.96 -6.15 12.40
C MET A 63 -16.16 -4.85 12.24
N TYR A 64 -15.92 -4.43 11.01
CA TYR A 64 -15.12 -3.25 10.72
C TYR A 64 -15.94 -1.97 10.93
N VAL A 65 -15.34 -1.04 11.68
CA VAL A 65 -15.90 0.30 11.88
C VAL A 65 -14.98 1.28 11.15
N PRO A 66 -15.47 1.96 10.10
CA PRO A 66 -14.67 2.94 9.36
C PRO A 66 -14.15 4.07 10.25
N GLY A 67 -12.90 4.48 10.01
CA GLY A 67 -12.20 5.55 10.71
C GLY A 67 -11.55 6.57 9.76
N ASP A 68 -11.22 7.75 10.29
CA ASP A 68 -10.66 8.85 9.48
C ASP A 68 -9.27 8.54 8.89
N GLY A 69 -8.54 7.59 9.47
CA GLY A 69 -7.21 7.18 9.01
C GLY A 69 -7.20 6.11 7.94
N ASP A 70 -8.33 5.52 7.62
CA ASP A 70 -8.43 4.31 6.79
C ASP A 70 -7.92 4.51 5.36
N CYS A 71 -8.25 5.63 4.74
CA CYS A 71 -7.77 5.96 3.40
C CYS A 71 -6.23 6.00 3.35
N GLY A 72 -5.58 6.48 4.42
CA GLY A 72 -4.12 6.49 4.54
C GLY A 72 -3.53 5.08 4.60
N ILE A 73 -4.14 4.20 5.39
CA ILE A 73 -3.75 2.79 5.48
C ILE A 73 -3.93 2.10 4.13
N CYS A 74 -5.07 2.30 3.49
CA CYS A 74 -5.35 1.75 2.16
C CYS A 74 -4.34 2.21 1.12
N PHE A 75 -3.93 3.48 1.19
CA PHE A 75 -2.92 4.02 0.28
C PHE A 75 -1.54 3.40 0.52
N GLU A 76 -1.14 3.16 1.76
CA GLU A 76 0.11 2.46 2.08
C GLU A 76 0.15 1.05 1.43
N TYR A 77 -0.94 0.30 1.55
CA TYR A 77 -1.05 -1.04 0.97
C TYR A 77 -1.16 -1.02 -0.55
N ALA A 78 -1.89 -0.06 -1.11
CA ALA A 78 -2.01 0.11 -2.56
C ALA A 78 -0.66 0.45 -3.20
N VAL A 79 0.13 1.35 -2.61
CA VAL A 79 1.48 1.68 -3.07
C VAL A 79 2.41 0.47 -2.96
N HIS A 80 2.38 -0.25 -1.84
CA HIS A 80 3.16 -1.48 -1.70
C HIS A 80 2.83 -2.47 -2.83
N ASN A 81 1.55 -2.75 -3.03
CA ASN A 81 1.10 -3.67 -4.07
C ASN A 81 1.48 -3.17 -5.47
N ALA A 82 1.35 -1.88 -5.75
CA ALA A 82 1.72 -1.30 -7.03
C ALA A 82 3.22 -1.48 -7.35
N ILE A 83 4.09 -1.43 -6.35
CA ILE A 83 5.51 -1.71 -6.52
C ILE A 83 5.73 -3.21 -6.84
N ILE A 84 5.10 -4.10 -6.09
CA ILE A 84 5.25 -5.54 -6.26
C ILE A 84 4.67 -6.02 -7.59
N SER A 85 3.50 -5.50 -7.99
CA SER A 85 2.84 -5.83 -9.26
C SER A 85 3.43 -5.11 -10.48
N LYS A 86 4.50 -4.31 -10.28
CA LYS A 86 5.20 -3.58 -11.35
C LYS A 86 4.30 -2.56 -12.07
N ASN A 87 3.41 -1.89 -11.34
CA ASN A 87 2.65 -0.77 -11.89
C ASN A 87 3.60 0.34 -12.35
N SER A 88 3.58 0.67 -13.65
CA SER A 88 4.55 1.58 -14.28
C SER A 88 4.50 2.98 -13.71
N ASP A 89 3.32 3.49 -13.35
CA ASP A 89 3.13 4.86 -12.88
C ASP A 89 3.82 5.08 -11.52
N VAL A 90 3.71 4.08 -10.64
CA VAL A 90 4.35 4.11 -9.31
C VAL A 90 5.81 3.71 -9.41
N LEU A 91 6.10 2.63 -10.16
CA LEU A 91 7.44 2.04 -10.21
C LEU A 91 8.47 3.00 -10.79
N ASN A 92 8.15 3.68 -11.91
CA ASN A 92 9.05 4.63 -12.56
C ASN A 92 9.43 5.79 -11.62
N ARG A 93 8.49 6.27 -10.83
CA ARG A 93 8.73 7.33 -9.85
C ARG A 93 9.65 6.89 -8.73
N ILE A 94 9.44 5.68 -8.25
CA ILE A 94 10.27 5.10 -7.19
C ILE A 94 11.67 4.82 -7.70
N ASP A 95 11.82 4.24 -8.88
CA ASP A 95 13.12 3.99 -9.49
C ASP A 95 13.92 5.29 -9.69
N ASP A 96 13.28 6.34 -10.17
CA ASP A 96 13.86 7.68 -10.27
C ASP A 96 14.34 8.19 -8.90
N ALA A 97 13.52 8.05 -7.85
CA ALA A 97 13.87 8.47 -6.50
C ALA A 97 15.05 7.69 -5.94
N LEU A 98 15.03 6.37 -6.08
CA LEU A 98 16.09 5.48 -5.62
C LEU A 98 17.41 5.76 -6.35
N THR A 99 17.38 5.87 -7.67
CA THR A 99 18.57 6.06 -8.49
C THR A 99 19.18 7.45 -8.30
N LYS A 100 18.39 8.51 -8.40
CA LYS A 100 18.89 9.89 -8.38
C LYS A 100 19.30 10.35 -6.98
N TYR A 101 18.51 10.00 -5.97
CA TYR A 101 18.64 10.57 -4.63
C TYR A 101 19.17 9.58 -3.59
N CYS A 102 18.80 8.29 -3.69
CA CYS A 102 19.29 7.28 -2.76
C CYS A 102 20.56 6.57 -3.22
N LYS A 103 20.99 6.79 -4.48
CA LYS A 103 22.16 6.13 -5.07
C LYS A 103 22.06 4.61 -5.09
N ILE A 104 20.84 4.11 -5.19
CA ILE A 104 20.55 2.70 -5.45
C ILE A 104 20.32 2.59 -6.95
N LYS A 105 21.21 1.88 -7.64
CA LYS A 105 21.12 1.68 -9.09
C LYS A 105 20.42 0.36 -9.37
N GLY A 106 19.64 0.33 -10.41
CA GLY A 106 18.97 -0.89 -10.86
C GLY A 106 17.52 -0.59 -11.27
N THR A 107 16.95 -1.45 -12.09
CA THR A 107 15.66 -1.24 -12.74
C THR A 107 14.53 -2.06 -12.12
N ASP A 108 14.71 -2.59 -10.92
CA ASP A 108 13.74 -3.47 -10.29
C ASP A 108 13.50 -3.12 -8.81
N PRO A 109 12.84 -1.98 -8.54
CA PRO A 109 12.45 -1.66 -7.18
C PRO A 109 11.52 -2.73 -6.59
N SER A 110 11.74 -3.01 -5.31
CA SER A 110 10.91 -3.91 -4.52
C SER A 110 10.47 -3.22 -3.23
N SER A 111 9.42 -3.72 -2.61
CA SER A 111 8.84 -3.16 -1.40
C SER A 111 8.61 -4.23 -0.35
N ILE A 112 9.00 -3.93 0.86
CA ILE A 112 8.71 -4.73 2.05
C ILE A 112 7.73 -3.92 2.90
N LEU A 113 6.54 -4.46 3.13
CA LEU A 113 5.55 -3.82 3.96
C LEU A 113 5.94 -3.96 5.44
N PHE A 114 5.98 -2.84 6.15
CA PHE A 114 6.35 -2.78 7.56
C PHE A 114 5.21 -2.17 8.40
N GLY A 115 4.00 -2.70 8.22
CA GLY A 115 2.79 -2.24 8.91
C GLY A 115 2.64 -2.71 10.36
N ALA A 116 3.59 -3.48 10.89
CA ALA A 116 3.52 -4.10 12.21
C ALA A 116 3.42 -3.11 13.38
N GLU A 117 3.86 -1.88 13.17
CA GLU A 117 3.78 -0.82 14.19
C GLU A 117 2.33 -0.51 14.60
N LYS A 118 1.39 -0.58 13.64
CA LYS A 118 -0.01 -0.22 13.86
C LYS A 118 -0.84 -1.35 14.47
N SER A 119 -0.54 -2.58 14.08
CA SER A 119 -1.29 -3.77 14.51
C SER A 119 -0.67 -4.52 15.69
N GLY A 120 0.58 -4.22 16.03
CA GLY A 120 1.31 -4.94 17.08
C GLY A 120 1.64 -6.40 16.74
N GLN A 121 1.60 -6.77 15.45
CA GLN A 121 1.72 -8.16 15.01
C GLN A 121 3.17 -8.57 14.77
N VAL A 122 3.70 -9.32 15.70
CA VAL A 122 5.02 -9.95 15.58
C VAL A 122 5.06 -10.92 14.39
N GLN A 123 3.97 -11.65 14.13
CA GLN A 123 3.89 -12.60 13.02
C GLN A 123 4.11 -11.94 11.66
N PHE A 124 3.63 -10.73 11.47
CA PHE A 124 3.83 -9.97 10.24
C PHE A 124 5.31 -9.56 10.06
N ILE A 125 5.97 -9.16 11.15
CA ILE A 125 7.41 -8.86 11.13
C ILE A 125 8.20 -10.12 10.81
N ASP A 126 7.85 -11.26 11.38
CA ASP A 126 8.56 -12.52 11.16
C ASP A 126 8.46 -12.94 9.68
N SER A 127 7.31 -12.76 9.02
CA SER A 127 7.16 -13.06 7.58
C SER A 127 8.02 -12.14 6.69
N VAL A 128 8.19 -10.88 7.07
CA VAL A 128 9.05 -9.93 6.36
C VAL A 128 10.53 -10.36 6.41
N MET A 129 10.93 -11.01 7.49
CA MET A 129 12.33 -11.48 7.67
C MET A 129 12.76 -12.54 6.66
N GLU A 130 11.80 -13.29 6.09
CA GLU A 130 12.07 -14.32 5.09
C GLU A 130 12.56 -13.73 3.76
N HIS A 131 12.21 -12.48 3.48
CA HIS A 131 12.61 -11.78 2.25
C HIS A 131 13.96 -11.07 2.34
N LEU A 132 14.62 -11.11 3.50
CA LEU A 132 15.87 -10.40 3.74
C LEU A 132 17.03 -11.36 3.92
N THR A 133 18.19 -10.97 3.38
CA THR A 133 19.46 -11.65 3.63
C THR A 133 20.17 -11.05 4.85
N ASP A 134 21.22 -11.71 5.34
CA ASP A 134 22.04 -11.15 6.41
C ASP A 134 22.85 -9.94 5.95
N ASP A 135 22.96 -9.74 4.63
CA ASP A 135 23.67 -8.63 4.02
C ASP A 135 22.79 -7.44 3.64
N SER A 136 21.47 -7.60 3.75
CA SER A 136 20.52 -6.52 3.50
C SER A 136 20.87 -5.23 4.25
N LEU A 137 21.09 -4.14 3.51
CA LEU A 137 21.53 -2.85 4.04
C LEU A 137 20.39 -1.84 4.02
N LEU A 138 20.15 -1.21 5.18
CA LEU A 138 19.28 -0.04 5.27
C LEU A 138 20.12 1.23 5.23
N LEU A 139 19.86 2.11 4.27
CA LEU A 139 20.56 3.37 4.10
C LEU A 139 20.06 4.38 5.13
N THR A 140 21.00 5.05 5.81
CA THR A 140 20.72 5.99 6.90
C THR A 140 21.02 7.45 6.54
N GLY A 141 21.38 7.73 5.27
CA GLY A 141 21.66 9.08 4.78
C GLY A 141 23.14 9.45 4.72
N LYS A 142 23.44 10.70 4.34
CA LYS A 142 24.80 11.16 3.98
C LYS A 142 25.87 10.99 5.08
N LYS A 143 25.48 11.01 6.35
CA LYS A 143 26.41 10.97 7.49
C LYS A 143 26.36 9.65 8.27
N GLY A 144 25.45 8.76 7.94
CA GLY A 144 25.26 7.49 8.65
C GLY A 144 25.82 6.32 7.85
N GLN A 145 26.49 5.42 8.54
CA GLN A 145 26.83 4.13 7.95
C GLN A 145 25.54 3.32 7.73
N PRO A 146 25.42 2.61 6.61
CA PRO A 146 24.32 1.67 6.41
C PRO A 146 24.26 0.66 7.56
N ILE A 147 23.06 0.32 7.98
CA ILE A 147 22.84 -0.69 9.03
C ILE A 147 22.27 -1.97 8.45
N LYS A 148 22.49 -3.09 9.11
CA LYS A 148 21.91 -4.37 8.72
C LYS A 148 20.40 -4.33 8.95
N LEU A 149 19.60 -4.39 7.87
CA LEU A 149 18.15 -4.26 7.93
C LEU A 149 17.51 -5.38 8.74
N LYS A 150 17.96 -6.62 8.54
CA LYS A 150 17.49 -7.78 9.29
C LYS A 150 17.73 -7.63 10.80
N LYS A 151 18.90 -7.13 11.22
CA LYS A 151 19.20 -6.83 12.62
C LYS A 151 18.31 -5.72 13.17
N HIS A 152 18.01 -4.69 12.36
CA HIS A 152 17.10 -3.62 12.74
C HIS A 152 15.68 -4.15 12.99
N ILE A 153 15.13 -4.92 12.05
CA ILE A 153 13.78 -5.52 12.19
C ILE A 153 13.71 -6.47 13.37
N ASN A 154 14.74 -7.29 13.62
CA ASN A 154 14.83 -8.13 14.81
C ASN A 154 14.77 -7.33 16.11
N GLY A 155 15.46 -6.19 16.17
CA GLY A 155 15.39 -5.30 17.33
C GLY A 155 13.99 -4.75 17.56
N VAL A 156 13.30 -4.39 16.47
CA VAL A 156 11.91 -3.96 16.51
C VAL A 156 10.99 -5.10 16.98
N ALA A 157 11.10 -6.29 16.41
CA ALA A 157 10.31 -7.45 16.81
C ALA A 157 10.49 -7.79 18.30
N ALA A 158 11.73 -7.73 18.80
CA ALA A 158 12.00 -7.95 20.23
C ALA A 158 11.31 -6.92 21.12
N ALA A 159 11.29 -5.66 20.70
CA ALA A 159 10.59 -4.59 21.43
C ALA A 159 9.06 -4.74 21.40
N PHE A 160 8.49 -5.31 20.34
CA PHE A 160 7.05 -5.64 20.33
C PHE A 160 6.70 -6.76 21.31
N ARG A 161 7.55 -7.77 21.41
CA ARG A 161 7.35 -8.86 22.40
C ARG A 161 7.44 -8.35 23.83
N LYS A 162 8.19 -7.26 24.07
CA LYS A 162 8.38 -6.67 25.40
C LYS A 162 8.12 -5.17 25.37
N PRO A 163 6.87 -4.71 25.53
CA PRO A 163 6.50 -3.30 25.39
C PRO A 163 7.34 -2.30 26.21
N LYS A 164 7.82 -2.72 27.40
CA LYS A 164 8.72 -1.90 28.24
C LYS A 164 10.10 -1.65 27.63
N GLU A 165 10.50 -2.42 26.63
CA GLU A 165 11.78 -2.25 25.94
C GLU A 165 11.69 -1.27 24.76
N ARG A 166 10.48 -0.87 24.33
CA ARG A 166 10.30 0.11 23.25
C ARG A 166 10.99 1.45 23.55
N GLU A 167 10.93 1.91 24.79
CA GLU A 167 11.56 3.15 25.21
C GLU A 167 13.09 3.08 25.20
N LYS A 168 13.64 1.87 25.26
CA LYS A 168 15.09 1.61 25.27
C LYS A 168 15.67 1.46 23.85
N LEU A 169 14.86 1.48 22.81
CA LEU A 169 15.34 1.38 21.45
C LEU A 169 16.30 2.53 21.13
N PRO A 170 17.48 2.25 20.57
CA PRO A 170 18.41 3.28 20.13
C PRO A 170 17.70 4.32 19.26
N SER A 171 18.06 5.57 19.41
CA SER A 171 17.44 6.68 18.66
C SER A 171 17.56 6.54 17.14
N SER A 172 18.58 5.83 16.64
CA SER A 172 18.73 5.48 15.23
C SER A 172 17.65 4.49 14.77
N ILE A 173 17.30 3.53 15.62
CA ILE A 173 16.23 2.57 15.35
C ILE A 173 14.87 3.25 15.48
N ASN A 174 14.67 4.10 16.48
CA ASN A 174 13.40 4.78 16.72
C ASN A 174 12.97 5.67 15.52
N GLY A 175 13.93 6.33 14.84
CA GLY A 175 13.63 7.11 13.63
C GLY A 175 13.23 6.24 12.43
N LEU A 176 13.75 5.02 12.34
CA LEU A 176 13.45 4.09 11.25
C LEU A 176 12.21 3.20 11.54
N TRP A 177 11.87 3.06 12.80
CA TRP A 177 10.70 2.34 13.28
C TRP A 177 9.39 2.83 12.68
N LYS A 178 9.27 4.13 12.43
CA LYS A 178 8.06 4.75 11.85
C LYS A 178 7.97 4.60 10.33
N ALA A 179 8.77 3.75 9.70
CA ALA A 179 8.62 3.43 8.29
C ALA A 179 7.36 2.61 8.06
N ASP A 180 6.59 2.97 7.05
CA ASP A 180 5.45 2.18 6.60
C ASP A 180 5.91 1.04 5.69
N LEU A 181 6.95 1.30 4.89
CA LEU A 181 7.57 0.36 3.95
C LEU A 181 9.10 0.43 4.06
N PHE A 182 9.76 -0.61 3.59
CA PHE A 182 11.15 -0.51 3.11
C PHE A 182 11.15 -0.72 1.60
N VAL A 183 11.62 0.27 0.86
CA VAL A 183 11.70 0.22 -0.60
C VAL A 183 13.16 0.16 -1.01
N GLY A 184 13.49 -0.69 -1.96
CA GLY A 184 14.88 -0.89 -2.34
C GLY A 184 15.03 -1.75 -3.58
N ASN A 185 16.25 -2.21 -3.81
CA ASN A 185 16.59 -3.09 -4.91
C ASN A 185 17.17 -4.40 -4.37
N THR A 186 16.56 -5.51 -4.72
CA THR A 186 16.94 -6.84 -4.23
C THR A 186 18.32 -7.30 -4.76
N LEU A 187 18.71 -6.88 -5.97
CA LEU A 187 20.01 -7.25 -6.57
C LEU A 187 21.17 -6.58 -5.83
N GLN A 188 20.98 -5.33 -5.38
CA GLN A 188 21.99 -4.62 -4.56
C GLN A 188 21.81 -4.85 -3.07
N ASP A 189 20.68 -5.41 -2.68
CA ASP A 189 20.25 -5.64 -1.31
C ASP A 189 20.34 -4.38 -0.42
N LYS A 190 19.93 -3.24 -1.02
CA LYS A 190 19.92 -1.92 -0.39
C LYS A 190 18.51 -1.39 -0.31
N TRP A 191 18.16 -0.88 0.86
CA TRP A 191 16.81 -0.49 1.24
C TRP A 191 16.78 0.91 1.85
N VAL A 192 15.66 1.58 1.70
CA VAL A 192 15.37 2.90 2.30
C VAL A 192 14.06 2.82 3.07
N GLY A 193 14.07 3.36 4.29
CA GLY A 193 12.83 3.52 5.06
C GLY A 193 11.87 4.48 4.35
N THR A 194 10.66 4.05 4.14
CA THR A 194 9.67 4.78 3.34
C THR A 194 8.43 5.06 4.16
N THR A 195 7.92 6.26 4.04
CA THR A 195 6.65 6.70 4.64
C THR A 195 5.69 7.07 3.52
N VAL A 196 4.48 6.53 3.59
CA VAL A 196 3.42 6.76 2.61
C VAL A 196 2.31 7.57 3.28
N LYS A 197 1.97 8.73 2.75
CA LYS A 197 0.96 9.63 3.33
C LYS A 197 0.08 10.26 2.25
N ILE A 198 -1.23 10.15 2.43
CA ILE A 198 -2.21 10.87 1.59
C ILE A 198 -2.05 12.39 1.75
N ASN A 199 -1.79 12.85 2.96
CA ASN A 199 -1.56 14.26 3.19
C ASN A 199 -0.05 14.56 3.32
N PRO A 200 0.55 15.29 2.35
CA PRO A 200 1.98 15.62 2.38
C PRO A 200 2.45 16.36 3.64
N SER A 201 1.55 17.09 4.33
CA SER A 201 1.88 17.80 5.56
C SER A 201 2.20 16.86 6.73
N GLN A 202 1.81 15.60 6.63
CA GLN A 202 2.08 14.56 7.63
C GLN A 202 3.44 13.88 7.43
N LEU A 203 4.20 14.26 6.39
CA LEU A 203 5.55 13.76 6.20
C LEU A 203 6.48 14.32 7.27
N GLU A 204 6.95 13.45 8.12
CA GLU A 204 7.89 13.78 9.18
C GLU A 204 9.34 13.58 8.71
N SER A 205 10.24 14.43 9.20
CA SER A 205 11.67 14.20 9.07
C SER A 205 12.08 13.02 9.94
N ALA A 206 12.97 12.18 9.42
CA ALA A 206 13.60 11.11 10.18
C ALA A 206 15.09 11.39 10.39
N ARG A 207 15.69 10.74 11.39
CA ARG A 207 17.16 10.83 11.60
C ARG A 207 17.94 10.16 10.46
N GLY A 208 17.36 9.12 9.84
CA GLY A 208 17.91 8.45 8.66
C GLY A 208 17.32 8.95 7.36
N LEU A 209 17.85 8.45 6.25
CA LEU A 209 17.29 8.69 4.92
C LEU A 209 15.86 8.16 4.86
N ARG A 210 14.95 8.99 4.38
CA ARG A 210 13.54 8.66 4.27
C ARG A 210 13.02 9.00 2.88
N LEU A 211 12.32 8.05 2.28
CA LEU A 211 11.50 8.29 1.10
C LEU A 211 10.06 8.57 1.55
N GLY A 212 9.51 9.72 1.19
CA GLY A 212 8.13 10.10 1.44
C GLY A 212 7.31 9.95 0.18
N ILE A 213 6.41 8.99 0.11
CA ILE A 213 5.50 8.81 -1.02
C ILE A 213 4.19 9.50 -0.70
N VAL A 214 3.75 10.37 -1.60
CA VAL A 214 2.52 11.15 -1.47
C VAL A 214 1.80 11.21 -2.81
N PRO A 215 0.48 11.40 -2.85
CA PRO A 215 -0.19 11.72 -4.12
C PRO A 215 0.23 13.11 -4.56
N SER A 216 0.47 13.30 -5.86
CA SER A 216 0.52 14.63 -6.42
C SER A 216 -0.89 15.25 -6.42
N ARG A 217 -0.96 16.57 -6.52
CA ARG A 217 -2.25 17.27 -6.65
C ARG A 217 -2.44 17.71 -8.07
N GLN A 218 -3.67 17.67 -8.56
CA GLN A 218 -3.99 18.17 -9.89
C GLN A 218 -3.42 19.58 -10.10
N GLY A 219 -2.73 19.77 -11.21
CA GLY A 219 -2.09 21.04 -11.56
C GLY A 219 -0.87 21.42 -10.72
N LYS A 220 -0.36 20.54 -9.87
CA LYS A 220 0.88 20.74 -9.09
C LYS A 220 2.03 19.96 -9.70
N SER A 221 3.24 20.46 -9.46
CA SER A 221 4.45 19.77 -9.89
C SER A 221 4.57 18.42 -9.18
N ASP A 222 4.79 17.36 -9.94
CA ASP A 222 5.04 16.00 -9.49
C ASP A 222 6.55 15.69 -9.44
N LYS A 223 7.41 16.72 -9.43
CA LYS A 223 8.86 16.55 -9.32
C LYS A 223 9.24 15.96 -7.98
N ILE A 224 10.18 15.03 -8.01
CA ILE A 224 10.81 14.52 -6.81
C ILE A 224 11.66 15.62 -6.19
N ILE A 225 11.49 15.86 -4.88
CA ILE A 225 12.16 16.94 -4.13
C ILE A 225 12.98 16.31 -3.01
N GLN A 226 14.23 16.70 -2.91
CA GLN A 226 15.10 16.34 -1.77
C GLN A 226 15.16 17.50 -0.79
N HIS A 227 14.74 17.25 0.45
CA HIS A 227 14.97 18.13 1.58
C HIS A 227 16.29 17.75 2.27
N GLU A 228 17.36 18.44 1.95
CA GLU A 228 18.72 18.10 2.45
C GLU A 228 18.82 18.13 3.99
N THR A 229 18.18 19.11 4.61
CA THR A 229 18.20 19.28 6.08
C THR A 229 17.39 18.23 6.82
N LYS A 230 16.40 17.64 6.16
CA LYS A 230 15.48 16.66 6.75
C LYS A 230 15.81 15.21 6.41
N ASN A 231 16.84 14.94 5.59
CA ASN A 231 17.11 13.63 5.01
C ASN A 231 15.87 12.98 4.35
N LEU A 232 14.97 13.80 3.83
CA LEU A 232 13.69 13.40 3.27
C LEU A 232 13.67 13.63 1.77
N ILE A 233 13.32 12.60 1.03
CA ILE A 233 13.06 12.65 -0.41
C ILE A 233 11.55 12.53 -0.58
N ILE A 234 10.91 13.55 -1.13
CA ILE A 234 9.48 13.52 -1.43
C ILE A 234 9.30 13.03 -2.85
N CYS A 235 8.61 11.93 -2.99
CA CYS A 235 8.30 11.25 -4.26
C CYS A 235 6.80 11.31 -4.50
N PRO A 236 6.29 12.27 -5.28
CA PRO A 236 4.89 12.34 -5.63
C PRO A 236 4.52 11.23 -6.60
N VAL A 237 3.43 10.52 -6.33
CA VAL A 237 2.76 9.64 -7.31
C VAL A 237 1.86 10.54 -8.16
N PRO A 238 1.99 10.53 -9.49
CA PRO A 238 1.23 11.43 -10.36
C PRO A 238 -0.28 11.26 -10.21
N TYR A 239 -1.00 12.40 -10.17
CA TYR A 239 -2.46 12.41 -10.08
C TYR A 239 -3.11 12.13 -11.45
N ASP A 240 -2.50 12.63 -12.50
CA ASP A 240 -3.05 12.59 -13.87
C ASP A 240 -2.85 11.21 -14.54
N TYR A 241 -2.47 10.21 -13.76
CA TYR A 241 -2.30 8.84 -14.22
C TYR A 241 -3.27 7.90 -13.52
N SER A 242 -3.55 6.83 -14.17
CA SER A 242 -4.56 5.85 -13.80
C SER A 242 -4.49 5.38 -12.34
N PHE A 243 -3.30 5.24 -11.75
CA PHE A 243 -3.16 4.69 -10.41
C PHE A 243 -3.88 5.49 -9.32
N MET A 244 -3.72 6.82 -9.28
CA MET A 244 -4.33 7.63 -8.23
C MET A 244 -5.84 7.74 -8.40
N GLU A 245 -6.33 7.89 -9.62
CA GLU A 245 -7.76 7.93 -9.91
C GLU A 245 -8.40 6.59 -9.55
N ILE A 246 -7.82 5.49 -10.00
CA ILE A 246 -8.30 4.14 -9.67
C ILE A 246 -8.25 3.87 -8.16
N PHE A 247 -7.22 4.34 -7.46
CA PHE A 247 -7.14 4.18 -6.02
C PHE A 247 -8.31 4.88 -5.31
N TYR A 248 -8.62 6.13 -5.66
CA TYR A 248 -9.73 6.84 -5.02
C TYR A 248 -11.08 6.24 -5.36
N GLU A 249 -11.28 5.83 -6.59
CA GLU A 249 -12.49 5.14 -7.03
C GLU A 249 -12.65 3.79 -6.30
N GLY A 250 -11.60 2.99 -6.26
CA GLY A 250 -11.58 1.73 -5.52
C GLY A 250 -11.82 1.92 -4.02
N TRP A 251 -11.25 2.97 -3.41
CA TRP A 251 -11.52 3.34 -2.03
C TRP A 251 -12.98 3.67 -1.78
N ASP A 252 -13.61 4.48 -2.65
CA ASP A 252 -15.01 4.85 -2.51
C ASP A 252 -15.93 3.63 -2.67
N ILE A 253 -15.65 2.74 -3.60
CA ILE A 253 -16.37 1.47 -3.76
C ILE A 253 -16.27 0.61 -2.48
N VAL A 254 -15.06 0.41 -1.96
CA VAL A 254 -14.84 -0.40 -0.75
C VAL A 254 -15.54 0.23 0.45
N LYS A 255 -15.46 1.56 0.61
CA LYS A 255 -16.13 2.29 1.68
C LYS A 255 -17.66 2.08 1.64
N GLN A 256 -18.26 2.17 0.48
CA GLN A 256 -19.69 1.92 0.31
C GLN A 256 -20.06 0.46 0.58
N PHE A 257 -19.25 -0.48 0.10
CA PHE A 257 -19.41 -1.90 0.36
C PHE A 257 -19.37 -2.24 1.86
N ILE A 258 -18.42 -1.65 2.60
CA ILE A 258 -18.31 -1.82 4.05
C ILE A 258 -19.54 -1.21 4.75
N ASN A 259 -19.93 0.01 4.40
CA ASN A 259 -21.09 0.68 4.99
C ASN A 259 -22.39 -0.10 4.76
N ALA A 260 -22.49 -0.79 3.64
CA ALA A 260 -23.59 -1.69 3.33
C ALA A 260 -23.48 -3.05 4.05
N LYS A 261 -22.46 -3.29 4.87
CA LYS A 261 -22.21 -4.57 5.56
C LYS A 261 -22.20 -5.77 4.62
N SER A 262 -21.54 -5.61 3.47
CA SER A 262 -21.51 -6.58 2.35
C SER A 262 -22.87 -6.88 1.70
N GLU A 263 -23.84 -6.02 1.87
CA GLU A 263 -25.10 -6.04 1.14
C GLU A 263 -25.13 -4.85 0.17
N MET A 264 -25.91 -4.98 -0.90
CA MET A 264 -26.13 -3.92 -1.87
C MET A 264 -27.58 -3.43 -1.70
N PRO A 265 -27.87 -2.53 -0.75
CA PRO A 265 -29.20 -1.95 -0.65
C PRO A 265 -29.48 -1.15 -1.94
N LYS A 266 -30.75 -1.16 -2.36
CA LYS A 266 -31.20 -0.42 -3.55
C LYS A 266 -30.90 1.08 -3.48
N GLU A 267 -30.66 1.59 -2.28
CA GLU A 267 -30.43 3.00 -1.97
C GLU A 267 -28.95 3.41 -2.07
N ILE A 268 -27.99 2.47 -2.20
CA ILE A 268 -26.59 2.85 -2.42
C ILE A 268 -26.46 3.40 -3.85
N ASN A 269 -26.22 4.68 -3.93
CA ASN A 269 -25.99 5.37 -5.18
C ASN A 269 -24.52 5.20 -5.62
N LEU A 270 -24.24 4.09 -6.30
CA LEU A 270 -22.98 3.89 -6.98
C LEU A 270 -23.06 4.60 -8.34
N PRO A 271 -22.20 5.60 -8.60
CA PRO A 271 -22.33 6.50 -9.77
C PRO A 271 -22.15 5.76 -11.09
N GLY A 272 -21.29 4.75 -11.16
CA GLY A 272 -20.95 4.03 -12.38
C GLY A 272 -21.61 2.64 -12.50
N SER A 273 -21.74 2.17 -13.72
CA SER A 273 -22.11 0.78 -13.99
C SER A 273 -21.02 -0.20 -13.58
N LEU A 274 -19.76 0.24 -13.70
CA LEU A 274 -18.58 -0.49 -13.33
C LEU A 274 -18.51 -0.69 -11.80
N ASP A 275 -18.76 0.38 -11.02
CA ASP A 275 -18.82 0.33 -9.54
C ASP A 275 -19.81 -0.71 -9.06
N ARG A 276 -21.00 -0.73 -9.69
CA ARG A 276 -22.05 -1.72 -9.40
C ARG A 276 -21.60 -3.15 -9.71
N THR A 277 -20.87 -3.33 -10.82
CA THR A 277 -20.31 -4.63 -11.20
C THR A 277 -19.29 -5.11 -10.19
N VAL A 278 -18.38 -4.25 -9.79
CA VAL A 278 -17.37 -4.53 -8.76
C VAL A 278 -18.01 -4.87 -7.43
N CYS A 279 -18.97 -4.06 -6.97
CA CYS A 279 -19.70 -4.34 -5.73
C CYS A 279 -20.47 -5.65 -5.77
N LYS A 280 -21.13 -5.97 -6.89
CA LYS A 280 -21.80 -7.26 -7.07
C LYS A 280 -20.82 -8.41 -6.91
N HIS A 281 -19.66 -8.31 -7.52
CA HIS A 281 -18.61 -9.31 -7.39
C HIS A 281 -18.12 -9.47 -5.94
N LEU A 282 -17.96 -8.36 -5.20
CA LEU A 282 -17.62 -8.41 -3.78
C LEU A 282 -18.72 -9.06 -2.94
N VAL A 283 -20.00 -8.79 -3.24
CA VAL A 283 -21.14 -9.45 -2.58
C VAL A 283 -21.12 -10.95 -2.84
N ASP A 284 -20.89 -11.36 -4.08
CA ASP A 284 -20.82 -12.77 -4.44
C ASP A 284 -19.66 -13.49 -3.72
N ARG A 285 -18.57 -12.74 -3.45
CA ARG A 285 -17.38 -13.23 -2.72
C ARG A 285 -17.44 -13.10 -1.20
N LYS A 286 -18.50 -12.57 -0.62
CA LYS A 286 -18.59 -12.27 0.83
C LYS A 286 -18.25 -13.42 1.78
N ASN A 287 -18.40 -14.67 1.33
CA ASN A 287 -18.07 -15.87 2.11
C ASN A 287 -16.63 -16.35 1.93
N TYR A 288 -15.88 -15.75 0.99
CA TYR A 288 -14.46 -16.06 0.78
C TYR A 288 -13.58 -15.40 1.83
N ASN A 289 -12.40 -15.93 2.01
CA ASN A 289 -11.39 -15.35 2.88
C ASN A 289 -10.95 -13.99 2.35
N VAL A 290 -10.79 -13.01 3.22
CA VAL A 290 -10.39 -11.65 2.82
C VAL A 290 -8.94 -11.60 2.32
N LEU A 291 -8.13 -12.58 2.68
CA LEU A 291 -6.71 -12.65 2.33
C LEU A 291 -6.44 -13.48 1.05
N ASP A 292 -7.46 -14.10 0.47
CA ASP A 292 -7.40 -14.81 -0.79
C ASP A 292 -7.73 -13.85 -1.95
#